data_0010692662e8033c3e0410c5e99e7c8b
#
_entry.id   0010692662e8033c3e0410c5e99e7c8b
#
_cell.length_a   1.000
_cell.length_b   1.000
_cell.length_c   1.000
_cell.angle_alpha   90.00
_cell.angle_beta   90.00
_cell.angle_gamma   90.00
#
_symmetry.space_group_name_H-M   'P 1'
#
loop_
_entity.id
_entity.type
_entity.pdbx_description
1 polymer ?
#
loop_
_entity_poly.entity_id
_entity_poly.type
_entity_poly.pdbx_seq_one_letter_code
_entity_poly.pdbx_strand_id
1 'polypeptide(L)'
;MKRCLCGVVLAMALLTPCAARADGMDSALDALKQQMQQMQQQMQQLQQKIQELEATKTSAPPASVTAPAGTVTPEQLKEVDEKVDKVVEAQKKTLMSEFNPSIGFVGETIFSYRSRNNSETGSDRPGGFDVNERSVELNVAASVDPFAKGYVVANASADAATGESTFGIEEAALQTTSLPWNLELKAGRFFGEFGKLEYIHDHELPFVNRPLAIDQYIGGESRSDGLQLNWLLPVEQYVSWTVGVGDSFGGDSPPSDPGGFRSIDELNFWSRLSTYFDLTPDWQVETGVSGLFNPRTNDRGGIDAQTGPGGVPMTEHERRLGGLDFQLRYIPLRDNQFRSLTWGTELLYSDNRYLADPDGTPGDGDEFSRSVGSFGMYSYLTWKFHRQWSAGFLFDYVQNAANEHDVTYAYSPYVTWALSHWNQLRLQYTHTQPDAASGLKIDDAVYMQWAWIIGAHSHGWQQR
;
A
#
# COMPACT_ATOMS: atom_id res chain seq x y z
N MET A 1 27.39 52.96 -24.55
CA MET A 1 27.41 52.77 -26.01
C MET A 1 27.66 51.32 -26.34
N LYS A 2 26.84 50.78 -27.15
CA LYS A 2 26.73 49.52 -27.86
C LYS A 2 25.70 48.53 -27.28
N ARG A 3 24.53 48.69 -27.88
CA ARG A 3 23.42 47.72 -28.01
C ARG A 3 23.87 46.54 -28.90
N CYS A 4 23.44 45.35 -28.62
CA CYS A 4 23.16 44.28 -29.58
C CYS A 4 21.93 43.55 -29.05
N LEU A 5 20.96 43.75 -29.75
CA LEU A 5 20.02 42.94 -30.56
C LEU A 5 20.42 41.46 -30.68
N CYS A 6 19.65 40.62 -30.05
CA CYS A 6 19.36 39.22 -30.45
C CYS A 6 18.07 38.76 -29.71
N GLY A 7 16.98 39.29 -30.14
CA GLY A 7 15.65 38.79 -29.84
C GLY A 7 14.91 38.68 -31.16
N VAL A 8 14.30 37.56 -31.44
CA VAL A 8 13.53 37.17 -32.64
C VAL A 8 14.26 36.11 -33.47
N VAL A 9 14.28 34.87 -33.02
CA VAL A 9 14.10 33.63 -33.82
C VAL A 9 13.87 32.48 -32.85
N LEU A 10 12.69 32.32 -32.28
CA LEU A 10 12.21 31.05 -31.72
C LEU A 10 10.67 31.08 -31.54
N ALA A 11 9.99 31.31 -32.64
CA ALA A 11 8.52 31.22 -32.67
C ALA A 11 8.02 30.75 -34.03
N MET A 12 8.53 29.62 -34.52
CA MET A 12 7.97 28.94 -35.71
C MET A 12 8.48 27.49 -35.81
N ALA A 13 8.10 26.64 -34.82
CA ALA A 13 8.24 25.19 -34.93
C ALA A 13 7.23 24.45 -34.02
N LEU A 14 5.99 24.91 -33.97
CA LEU A 14 4.90 24.19 -33.31
C LEU A 14 3.62 24.22 -34.17
N LEU A 15 3.76 23.82 -35.42
CA LEU A 15 2.61 23.45 -36.28
C LEU A 15 3.08 22.33 -37.22
N THR A 16 3.29 21.14 -36.69
CA THR A 16 3.24 19.92 -37.47
C THR A 16 2.03 19.12 -37.07
N PRO A 17 1.28 18.58 -38.04
CA PRO A 17 -0.08 18.15 -37.82
C PRO A 17 -0.15 16.84 -37.03
N CYS A 18 -1.14 16.78 -36.18
CA CYS A 18 -1.64 15.63 -35.40
C CYS A 18 -2.26 14.52 -36.28
N ALA A 19 -1.74 14.26 -37.48
CA ALA A 19 -2.26 13.24 -38.39
C ALA A 19 -1.51 11.87 -38.27
N ALA A 20 -0.33 11.82 -37.66
CA ALA A 20 0.41 10.57 -37.56
C ALA A 20 0.09 9.72 -36.32
N ARG A 21 -0.81 10.19 -35.44
CA ARG A 21 -1.27 9.45 -34.26
C ARG A 21 -2.58 8.68 -34.42
N ALA A 22 -3.35 8.97 -35.45
CA ALA A 22 -4.61 8.29 -35.74
C ALA A 22 -4.38 6.87 -36.30
N ASP A 23 -3.44 6.72 -37.22
CA ASP A 23 -3.17 5.43 -37.88
C ASP A 23 -2.65 4.34 -36.92
N GLY A 24 -1.92 4.71 -35.88
CA GLY A 24 -1.41 3.77 -34.85
C GLY A 24 -2.51 3.27 -33.90
N MET A 25 -3.51 4.09 -33.65
CA MET A 25 -4.63 3.74 -32.76
C MET A 25 -5.64 2.85 -33.47
N ASP A 26 -5.89 3.09 -34.74
CA ASP A 26 -6.79 2.26 -35.55
C ASP A 26 -6.19 0.86 -35.81
N SER A 27 -4.89 0.75 -36.04
CA SER A 27 -4.22 -0.55 -36.18
C SER A 27 -4.19 -1.36 -34.85
N ALA A 28 -4.04 -0.71 -33.72
CA ALA A 28 -4.12 -1.35 -32.39
C ALA A 28 -5.56 -1.80 -32.08
N LEU A 29 -6.55 -1.01 -32.47
CA LEU A 29 -7.96 -1.35 -32.29
C LEU A 29 -8.39 -2.53 -33.18
N ASP A 30 -7.87 -2.62 -34.39
CA ASP A 30 -8.12 -3.74 -35.29
C ASP A 30 -7.41 -5.02 -34.85
N ALA A 31 -6.19 -4.93 -34.30
CA ALA A 31 -5.51 -6.05 -33.68
C ALA A 31 -6.29 -6.57 -32.45
N LEU A 32 -6.83 -5.69 -31.63
CA LEU A 32 -7.65 -6.06 -30.46
C LEU A 32 -8.96 -6.74 -30.89
N LYS A 33 -9.62 -6.24 -31.97
CA LYS A 33 -10.82 -6.88 -32.53
C LYS A 33 -10.52 -8.28 -33.07
N GLN A 34 -9.40 -8.47 -33.75
CA GLN A 34 -8.97 -9.79 -34.21
C GLN A 34 -8.72 -10.76 -33.06
N GLN A 35 -8.10 -10.28 -31.99
CA GLN A 35 -7.84 -11.08 -30.79
C GLN A 35 -9.14 -11.47 -30.06
N MET A 36 -10.10 -10.57 -29.97
CA MET A 36 -11.43 -10.87 -29.45
C MET A 36 -12.18 -11.91 -30.31
N GLN A 37 -12.09 -11.81 -31.63
CA GLN A 37 -12.71 -12.80 -32.53
C GLN A 37 -12.09 -14.20 -32.40
N GLN A 38 -10.76 -14.27 -32.25
CA GLN A 38 -10.07 -15.55 -31.98
C GLN A 38 -10.48 -16.16 -30.65
N MET A 39 -10.63 -15.36 -29.61
CA MET A 39 -11.08 -15.82 -28.29
C MET A 39 -12.53 -16.32 -28.32
N GLN A 40 -13.41 -15.66 -29.06
CA GLN A 40 -14.79 -16.13 -29.29
C GLN A 40 -14.83 -17.47 -30.03
N GLN A 41 -13.99 -17.67 -31.05
CA GLN A 41 -13.89 -18.93 -31.76
C GLN A 41 -13.40 -20.06 -30.87
N GLN A 42 -12.42 -19.81 -30.01
CA GLN A 42 -11.93 -20.81 -29.04
C GLN A 42 -13.01 -21.17 -28.01
N MET A 43 -13.79 -20.21 -27.53
CA MET A 43 -14.92 -20.50 -26.63
C MET A 43 -15.98 -21.38 -27.30
N GLN A 44 -16.31 -21.11 -28.58
CA GLN A 44 -17.27 -21.93 -29.33
C GLN A 44 -16.76 -23.39 -29.52
N GLN A 45 -15.46 -23.56 -29.80
CA GLN A 45 -14.86 -24.88 -29.92
C GLN A 45 -14.85 -25.66 -28.59
N LEU A 46 -14.61 -24.96 -27.48
CA LEU A 46 -14.70 -25.57 -26.15
C LEU A 46 -16.13 -25.96 -25.79
N GLN A 47 -17.12 -25.14 -26.12
CA GLN A 47 -18.54 -25.48 -25.92
C GLN A 47 -18.97 -26.68 -26.73
N GLN A 48 -18.54 -26.80 -28.01
CA GLN A 48 -18.82 -27.97 -28.85
C GLN A 48 -18.19 -29.24 -28.25
N LYS A 49 -16.96 -29.14 -27.75
CA LYS A 49 -16.27 -30.27 -27.14
C LYS A 49 -16.90 -30.75 -25.82
N ILE A 50 -17.44 -29.81 -25.03
CA ILE A 50 -18.23 -30.12 -23.82
C ILE A 50 -19.53 -30.85 -24.23
N GLN A 51 -20.25 -30.37 -25.26
CA GLN A 51 -21.47 -31.01 -25.75
C GLN A 51 -21.19 -32.43 -26.31
N GLU A 52 -20.08 -32.63 -27.01
CA GLU A 52 -19.67 -33.97 -27.48
C GLU A 52 -19.37 -34.94 -26.31
N LEU A 53 -18.70 -34.44 -25.26
CA LEU A 53 -18.41 -35.22 -24.06
C LEU A 53 -19.67 -35.54 -23.25
N GLU A 54 -20.62 -34.61 -23.16
CA GLU A 54 -21.92 -34.84 -22.53
C GLU A 54 -22.79 -35.83 -23.34
N ALA A 55 -22.80 -35.73 -24.66
CA ALA A 55 -23.51 -36.65 -25.55
C ALA A 55 -22.93 -38.10 -25.46
N THR A 56 -21.61 -38.22 -25.29
CA THR A 56 -20.94 -39.52 -25.11
C THR A 56 -21.24 -40.13 -23.74
N LYS A 57 -21.52 -39.32 -22.73
CA LYS A 57 -21.92 -39.78 -21.38
C LYS A 57 -23.37 -40.25 -21.30
N THR A 58 -24.24 -39.80 -22.22
CA THR A 58 -25.68 -40.11 -22.23
C THR A 58 -25.99 -41.38 -23.04
N SER A 59 -25.06 -41.93 -23.81
CA SER A 59 -25.28 -43.10 -24.70
C SER A 59 -24.79 -44.43 -24.16
N ALA A 60 -24.42 -44.56 -22.89
CA ALA A 60 -24.05 -45.81 -22.26
C ALA A 60 -25.26 -46.40 -21.52
N PRO A 61 -25.69 -47.65 -21.84
CA PRO A 61 -26.77 -48.33 -21.13
C PRO A 61 -26.30 -48.75 -19.72
N PRO A 62 -27.23 -48.89 -18.75
CA PRO A 62 -26.88 -49.20 -17.37
C PRO A 62 -26.41 -50.69 -17.27
N ALA A 63 -25.12 -50.89 -17.12
CA ALA A 63 -24.55 -52.17 -16.78
C ALA A 63 -24.38 -52.30 -15.27
N SER A 64 -24.94 -53.39 -14.78
CA SER A 64 -24.95 -53.82 -13.39
C SER A 64 -23.58 -53.87 -12.74
N VAL A 65 -23.55 -53.44 -11.50
CA VAL A 65 -22.41 -53.45 -10.56
C VAL A 65 -21.95 -54.88 -10.32
N THR A 66 -20.73 -55.22 -10.75
CA THR A 66 -19.87 -56.23 -10.10
C THR A 66 -18.43 -55.75 -10.32
N ALA A 67 -17.77 -55.36 -9.24
CA ALA A 67 -16.36 -55.00 -9.27
C ALA A 67 -15.48 -56.26 -9.50
N PRO A 68 -14.43 -56.11 -10.32
CA PRO A 68 -13.13 -56.60 -9.90
C PRO A 68 -12.08 -55.50 -9.95
N ALA A 69 -11.17 -55.55 -8.97
CA ALA A 69 -9.96 -54.74 -8.91
C ALA A 69 -9.15 -54.93 -10.21
N GLY A 70 -9.29 -53.97 -11.13
CA GLY A 70 -8.45 -53.86 -12.31
C GLY A 70 -7.17 -53.12 -11.94
N THR A 71 -6.10 -53.85 -11.83
CA THR A 71 -4.72 -53.37 -11.77
C THR A 71 -4.50 -52.47 -12.99
N VAL A 72 -4.35 -51.15 -12.77
CA VAL A 72 -3.94 -50.22 -13.81
C VAL A 72 -2.58 -50.65 -14.33
N THR A 73 -2.47 -50.97 -15.62
CA THR A 73 -1.21 -51.44 -16.18
C THR A 73 -0.17 -50.32 -16.20
N PRO A 74 1.13 -50.62 -16.05
CA PRO A 74 2.20 -49.58 -16.10
C PRO A 74 2.18 -48.76 -17.39
N GLU A 75 1.64 -49.27 -18.48
CA GLU A 75 1.45 -48.56 -19.75
C GLU A 75 0.34 -47.52 -19.67
N GLN A 76 -0.77 -47.83 -19.01
CA GLN A 76 -1.86 -46.85 -18.79
C GLN A 76 -1.45 -45.70 -17.86
N LEU A 77 -0.63 -45.98 -16.84
CA LEU A 77 -0.03 -44.96 -15.98
C LEU A 77 0.92 -44.06 -16.77
N LYS A 78 1.77 -44.60 -17.63
CA LYS A 78 2.64 -43.82 -18.50
C LYS A 78 1.86 -42.93 -19.47
N GLU A 79 0.78 -43.44 -20.07
CA GLU A 79 -0.05 -42.67 -21.00
C GLU A 79 -0.79 -41.54 -20.29
N VAL A 80 -1.19 -41.69 -19.02
CA VAL A 80 -1.77 -40.65 -18.17
C VAL A 80 -0.71 -39.64 -17.80
N ASP A 81 0.48 -40.05 -17.37
CA ASP A 81 1.59 -39.15 -17.04
C ASP A 81 2.01 -38.33 -18.27
N GLU A 82 2.15 -38.93 -19.45
CA GLU A 82 2.45 -38.18 -20.69
C GLU A 82 1.34 -37.19 -21.09
N LYS A 83 0.07 -37.53 -20.81
CA LYS A 83 -1.05 -36.61 -21.06
C LYS A 83 -1.08 -35.49 -20.03
N VAL A 84 -0.80 -35.78 -18.76
CA VAL A 84 -0.67 -34.78 -17.69
C VAL A 84 0.51 -33.84 -17.97
N ASP A 85 1.67 -34.36 -18.36
CA ASP A 85 2.82 -33.57 -18.72
C ASP A 85 2.55 -32.65 -19.94
N LYS A 86 1.87 -33.16 -20.96
CA LYS A 86 1.44 -32.33 -22.11
C LYS A 86 0.43 -31.25 -21.75
N VAL A 87 -0.50 -31.53 -20.83
CA VAL A 87 -1.45 -30.55 -20.33
C VAL A 87 -0.74 -29.51 -19.45
N VAL A 88 0.17 -29.94 -18.60
CA VAL A 88 1.00 -29.05 -17.75
C VAL A 88 1.94 -28.20 -18.61
N GLU A 89 2.57 -28.75 -19.64
CA GLU A 89 3.36 -27.97 -20.59
C GLU A 89 2.52 -27.02 -21.45
N ALA A 90 1.33 -27.45 -21.90
CA ALA A 90 0.39 -26.57 -22.62
C ALA A 90 -0.14 -25.46 -21.71
N GLN A 91 -0.47 -25.77 -20.45
CA GLN A 91 -0.82 -24.75 -19.45
C GLN A 91 0.37 -23.84 -19.13
N LYS A 92 1.59 -24.34 -18.97
CA LYS A 92 2.78 -23.49 -18.83
C LYS A 92 2.99 -22.58 -20.04
N LYS A 93 2.82 -23.09 -21.26
CA LYS A 93 2.91 -22.28 -22.49
C LYS A 93 1.76 -21.28 -22.66
N THR A 94 0.59 -21.57 -22.11
CA THR A 94 -0.58 -20.67 -22.16
C THR A 94 -0.56 -19.65 -21.01
N LEU A 95 0.07 -19.99 -19.87
CA LEU A 95 0.21 -19.13 -18.69
C LEU A 95 1.49 -18.29 -18.68
N MET A 96 2.47 -18.62 -19.52
CA MET A 96 3.72 -17.89 -19.63
C MET A 96 3.88 -17.28 -21.04
N SER A 97 3.04 -16.31 -21.36
CA SER A 97 3.54 -15.19 -22.12
C SER A 97 4.41 -14.41 -21.15
N GLU A 98 5.73 -14.42 -21.32
CA GLU A 98 6.71 -13.66 -20.54
C GLU A 98 6.40 -12.15 -20.50
N PHE A 99 5.38 -11.72 -21.24
CA PHE A 99 4.90 -10.36 -21.39
C PHE A 99 3.42 -10.17 -21.01
N ASN A 100 2.79 -11.11 -20.29
CA ASN A 100 1.41 -10.91 -19.86
C ASN A 100 1.39 -10.32 -18.44
N PRO A 101 1.27 -8.99 -18.28
CA PRO A 101 1.26 -8.37 -16.97
C PRO A 101 0.01 -8.80 -16.19
N SER A 102 0.17 -9.00 -14.90
CA SER A 102 -0.93 -9.04 -13.96
C SER A 102 -1.53 -7.64 -13.85
N ILE A 103 -2.81 -7.48 -14.12
CA ILE A 103 -3.50 -6.20 -14.06
C ILE A 103 -4.66 -6.32 -13.08
N GLY A 104 -4.75 -5.37 -12.16
CA GLY A 104 -5.84 -5.26 -11.20
C GLY A 104 -6.25 -3.84 -10.94
N PHE A 105 -7.49 -3.68 -10.48
CA PHE A 105 -8.01 -2.41 -9.98
C PHE A 105 -8.53 -2.62 -8.56
N VAL A 106 -8.29 -1.63 -7.73
CA VAL A 106 -8.88 -1.52 -6.40
C VAL A 106 -9.60 -0.20 -6.32
N GLY A 107 -10.84 -0.19 -5.86
CA GLY A 107 -11.57 1.04 -5.61
C GLY A 107 -12.07 1.10 -4.17
N GLU A 108 -12.10 2.30 -3.63
CA GLU A 108 -12.44 2.54 -2.23
C GLU A 108 -13.26 3.82 -2.07
N THR A 109 -14.55 3.63 -1.84
CA THR A 109 -15.49 4.74 -1.58
C THR A 109 -15.77 4.82 -0.08
N ILE A 110 -15.64 6.01 0.49
CA ILE A 110 -15.95 6.32 1.89
C ILE A 110 -17.21 7.16 1.99
N PHE A 111 -18.20 6.66 2.72
CA PHE A 111 -19.34 7.45 3.19
C PHE A 111 -19.06 7.82 4.64
N SER A 112 -19.14 9.08 4.99
CA SER A 112 -18.84 9.53 6.35
C SER A 112 -19.88 10.50 6.89
N TYR A 113 -19.97 10.52 8.23
CA TYR A 113 -20.64 11.56 8.99
C TYR A 113 -19.73 11.98 10.13
N ARG A 114 -19.51 13.28 10.29
CA ARG A 114 -18.69 13.85 11.35
C ARG A 114 -19.47 14.89 12.16
N SER A 115 -19.29 14.85 13.46
CA SER A 115 -19.97 15.76 14.38
C SER A 115 -19.46 17.20 14.32
N ARG A 116 -18.24 17.40 13.81
CA ARG A 116 -17.54 18.68 13.75
C ARG A 116 -16.98 18.96 12.35
N ASN A 117 -16.77 20.23 12.05
CA ASN A 117 -16.12 20.65 10.82
C ASN A 117 -14.57 20.51 10.91
N ASN A 118 -13.91 20.57 9.77
CA ASN A 118 -12.46 20.43 9.67
C ASN A 118 -11.68 21.53 10.44
N SER A 119 -12.16 22.77 10.46
CA SER A 119 -11.51 23.87 11.21
C SER A 119 -11.58 23.68 12.74
N GLU A 120 -12.52 22.88 13.25
CA GLU A 120 -12.64 22.57 14.67
C GLU A 120 -11.83 21.36 15.11
N THR A 121 -11.47 20.47 14.16
CA THR A 121 -10.87 19.16 14.46
C THR A 121 -9.49 18.96 13.84
N GLY A 122 -9.07 19.83 12.93
CA GLY A 122 -7.84 19.65 12.14
C GLY A 122 -7.91 18.52 11.12
N SER A 123 -9.10 17.96 10.85
CA SER A 123 -9.28 16.86 9.90
C SER A 123 -9.25 17.35 8.45
N ASP A 124 -8.81 16.51 7.56
CA ASP A 124 -8.88 16.65 6.10
C ASP A 124 -10.29 16.51 5.52
N ARG A 125 -11.25 15.96 6.30
CA ARG A 125 -12.63 15.69 5.84
C ARG A 125 -13.62 16.72 6.37
N PRO A 126 -14.64 17.08 5.57
CA PRO A 126 -15.67 18.04 5.99
C PRO A 126 -16.52 17.50 7.16
N GLY A 127 -17.18 18.40 7.90
CA GLY A 127 -18.21 18.06 8.88
C GLY A 127 -19.54 17.72 8.22
N GLY A 128 -20.40 16.97 8.94
CA GLY A 128 -21.67 16.47 8.41
C GLY A 128 -21.50 15.25 7.52
N PHE A 129 -22.40 15.07 6.56
CA PHE A 129 -22.36 13.94 5.62
C PHE A 129 -21.44 14.24 4.45
N ASP A 130 -20.60 13.25 4.11
CA ASP A 130 -19.71 13.30 2.97
C ASP A 130 -19.65 11.96 2.25
N VAL A 131 -19.38 11.98 0.94
CA VAL A 131 -19.10 10.81 0.12
C VAL A 131 -17.87 11.10 -0.72
N ASN A 132 -16.83 10.32 -0.52
CA ASN A 132 -15.54 10.53 -1.16
C ASN A 132 -15.01 9.23 -1.78
N GLU A 133 -14.55 9.31 -3.02
CA GLU A 133 -13.74 8.25 -3.63
C GLU A 133 -12.30 8.44 -3.16
N ARG A 134 -11.91 7.71 -2.11
CA ARG A 134 -10.60 7.87 -1.47
C ARG A 134 -9.48 7.41 -2.39
N SER A 135 -9.69 6.30 -3.09
CA SER A 135 -8.66 5.69 -3.93
C SER A 135 -9.27 4.83 -5.04
N VAL A 136 -8.74 4.97 -6.25
CA VAL A 136 -8.90 3.99 -7.33
C VAL A 136 -7.51 3.67 -7.87
N GLU A 137 -7.01 2.50 -7.54
CA GLU A 137 -5.67 2.06 -7.88
C GLU A 137 -5.70 1.14 -9.10
N LEU A 138 -4.80 1.42 -10.05
CA LEU A 138 -4.45 0.52 -11.14
C LEU A 138 -3.11 -0.14 -10.82
N ASN A 139 -3.14 -1.44 -10.60
CA ASN A 139 -1.97 -2.27 -10.34
C ASN A 139 -1.55 -3.00 -11.60
N VAL A 140 -0.29 -2.88 -11.99
CA VAL A 140 0.33 -3.61 -13.09
C VAL A 140 1.64 -4.20 -12.62
N ALA A 141 1.80 -5.52 -12.71
CA ALA A 141 3.03 -6.20 -12.33
C ALA A 141 3.42 -7.28 -13.36
N ALA A 142 4.70 -7.37 -13.67
CA ALA A 142 5.24 -8.37 -14.59
C ALA A 142 6.68 -8.77 -14.20
N SER A 143 7.08 -9.99 -14.56
CA SER A 143 8.49 -10.34 -14.59
C SER A 143 9.17 -9.62 -15.74
N VAL A 144 10.27 -8.94 -15.48
CA VAL A 144 11.12 -8.32 -16.52
C VAL A 144 11.97 -9.40 -17.16
N ASP A 145 12.55 -10.25 -16.32
CA ASP A 145 13.33 -11.42 -16.68
C ASP A 145 13.31 -12.41 -15.48
N PRO A 146 14.04 -13.55 -15.51
CA PRO A 146 14.10 -14.48 -14.38
C PRO A 146 14.70 -13.89 -13.09
N PHE A 147 15.37 -12.73 -13.16
CA PHE A 147 16.12 -12.12 -12.06
C PHE A 147 15.43 -10.90 -11.46
N ALA A 148 14.43 -10.35 -12.15
CA ALA A 148 13.75 -9.12 -11.72
C ALA A 148 12.26 -9.11 -12.10
N LYS A 149 11.45 -8.49 -11.26
CA LYS A 149 10.07 -8.12 -11.52
C LYS A 149 9.90 -6.60 -11.40
N GLY A 150 9.01 -6.05 -12.22
CA GLY A 150 8.60 -4.65 -12.16
C GLY A 150 7.13 -4.54 -11.81
N TYR A 151 6.77 -3.49 -11.09
CA TYR A 151 5.38 -3.19 -10.82
C TYR A 151 5.13 -1.68 -10.77
N VAL A 152 3.90 -1.31 -11.08
CA VAL A 152 3.41 0.08 -11.04
C VAL A 152 2.04 0.07 -10.37
N VAL A 153 1.86 0.96 -9.42
CA VAL A 153 0.57 1.31 -8.83
C VAL A 153 0.29 2.78 -9.15
N ALA A 154 -0.75 3.02 -9.95
CA ALA A 154 -1.22 4.36 -10.25
C ALA A 154 -2.52 4.59 -9.50
N ASN A 155 -2.61 5.67 -8.76
CA ASN A 155 -3.74 6.00 -7.92
C ASN A 155 -4.46 7.27 -8.42
N ALA A 156 -5.79 7.19 -8.51
CA ALA A 156 -6.68 8.33 -8.68
C ALA A 156 -7.48 8.50 -7.39
N SER A 157 -7.46 9.70 -6.83
CA SER A 157 -8.18 10.04 -5.60
C SER A 157 -8.94 11.35 -5.76
N ALA A 158 -9.98 11.54 -4.96
CA ALA A 158 -10.68 12.80 -4.84
C ALA A 158 -10.46 13.39 -3.45
N ASP A 159 -10.06 14.67 -3.40
CA ASP A 159 -9.94 15.39 -2.14
C ASP A 159 -11.33 15.54 -1.50
N ALA A 160 -11.46 15.15 -0.23
CA ALA A 160 -12.74 15.12 0.47
C ALA A 160 -13.31 16.53 0.74
N ALA A 161 -12.46 17.55 0.87
CA ALA A 161 -12.88 18.91 1.18
C ALA A 161 -13.21 19.74 -0.08
N THR A 162 -12.45 19.56 -1.15
CA THR A 162 -12.55 20.35 -2.38
C THR A 162 -13.25 19.63 -3.52
N GLY A 163 -13.27 18.28 -3.50
CA GLY A 163 -13.74 17.44 -4.60
C GLY A 163 -12.78 17.41 -5.81
N GLU A 164 -11.60 18.01 -5.69
CA GLU A 164 -10.59 17.98 -6.74
C GLU A 164 -10.03 16.57 -6.88
N SER A 165 -9.94 16.08 -8.14
CA SER A 165 -9.38 14.76 -8.41
C SER A 165 -7.90 14.89 -8.74
N THR A 166 -7.11 14.02 -8.12
CA THR A 166 -5.69 13.88 -8.41
C THR A 166 -5.41 12.52 -9.02
N PHE A 167 -4.40 12.45 -9.86
CA PHE A 167 -3.89 11.21 -10.43
C PHE A 167 -2.36 11.21 -10.31
N GLY A 168 -1.83 10.15 -9.73
CA GLY A 168 -0.39 10.05 -9.49
C GLY A 168 0.11 8.61 -9.54
N ILE A 169 1.43 8.48 -9.57
CA ILE A 169 2.11 7.20 -9.37
C ILE A 169 2.37 7.04 -7.88
N GLU A 170 1.72 6.04 -7.29
CA GLU A 170 1.88 5.69 -5.89
C GLU A 170 3.11 4.82 -5.68
N GLU A 171 3.23 3.75 -6.49
CA GLU A 171 4.43 2.94 -6.57
C GLU A 171 4.86 2.70 -8.02
N ALA A 172 6.17 2.67 -8.29
CA ALA A 172 6.76 2.25 -9.55
C ALA A 172 8.18 1.75 -9.28
N ALA A 173 8.35 0.44 -9.15
CA ALA A 173 9.61 -0.12 -8.69
C ALA A 173 10.01 -1.38 -9.45
N LEU A 174 11.32 -1.58 -9.51
CA LEU A 174 11.97 -2.81 -9.92
C LEU A 174 12.47 -3.55 -8.68
N GLN A 175 12.26 -4.85 -8.63
CA GLN A 175 12.65 -5.71 -7.53
C GLN A 175 13.38 -6.94 -8.05
N THR A 176 14.57 -7.23 -7.51
CA THR A 176 15.31 -8.44 -7.84
C THR A 176 14.66 -9.68 -7.19
N THR A 177 14.79 -10.84 -7.83
CA THR A 177 14.15 -12.10 -7.39
C THR A 177 15.14 -13.19 -7.01
N SER A 178 16.42 -13.05 -7.35
CA SER A 178 17.39 -14.15 -7.27
C SER A 178 18.82 -13.69 -6.97
N LEU A 179 19.00 -12.68 -6.13
CA LEU A 179 20.32 -12.32 -5.65
C LEU A 179 20.88 -13.41 -4.71
N PRO A 180 22.21 -13.64 -4.72
CA PRO A 180 22.85 -14.58 -3.80
C PRO A 180 22.65 -14.15 -2.33
N TRP A 181 22.86 -15.09 -1.40
CA TRP A 181 22.80 -14.87 0.06
C TRP A 181 21.44 -14.41 0.60
N ASN A 182 20.35 -14.74 -0.12
CA ASN A 182 18.98 -14.32 0.23
C ASN A 182 18.81 -12.79 0.27
N LEU A 183 19.55 -12.09 -0.56
CA LEU A 183 19.42 -10.65 -0.72
C LEU A 183 18.34 -10.33 -1.75
N GLU A 184 17.67 -9.22 -1.56
CA GLU A 184 16.70 -8.68 -2.50
C GLU A 184 16.84 -7.15 -2.53
N LEU A 185 16.94 -6.57 -3.72
CA LEU A 185 17.08 -5.14 -3.95
C LEU A 185 15.80 -4.61 -4.59
N LYS A 186 15.26 -3.54 -4.06
CA LYS A 186 14.13 -2.78 -4.62
C LYS A 186 14.61 -1.37 -4.96
N ALA A 187 14.23 -0.85 -6.14
CA ALA A 187 14.61 0.48 -6.62
C ALA A 187 13.45 1.17 -7.32
N GLY A 188 13.26 2.44 -7.07
CA GLY A 188 12.20 3.26 -7.64
C GLY A 188 11.36 3.95 -6.58
N ARG A 189 10.07 4.16 -6.85
CA ARG A 189 9.08 4.64 -5.90
C ARG A 189 8.35 3.46 -5.27
N PHE A 190 8.37 3.36 -3.96
CA PHE A 190 7.77 2.25 -3.22
C PHE A 190 7.52 2.64 -1.77
N PHE A 191 6.77 1.82 -1.05
CA PHE A 191 6.63 1.96 0.40
C PHE A 191 7.82 1.29 1.09
N GLY A 192 8.61 2.12 1.81
CA GLY A 192 9.76 1.67 2.57
C GLY A 192 9.33 0.83 3.78
N GLU A 193 9.99 -0.30 4.00
CA GLU A 193 9.70 -1.15 5.16
C GLU A 193 10.15 -0.50 6.46
N PHE A 194 9.22 0.13 7.14
CA PHE A 194 9.31 0.69 8.48
C PHE A 194 8.02 0.33 9.21
N GLY A 195 8.08 0.00 10.50
CA GLY A 195 6.90 -0.36 11.27
C GLY A 195 6.15 -1.58 10.74
N LYS A 196 4.86 -1.68 11.04
CA LYS A 196 4.02 -2.80 10.60
C LYS A 196 2.95 -2.41 9.59
N LEU A 197 2.30 -1.26 9.76
CA LEU A 197 1.18 -0.81 8.92
C LEU A 197 1.56 0.31 7.95
N GLU A 198 2.74 0.89 8.06
CA GLU A 198 3.20 2.05 7.32
C GLU A 198 3.38 1.76 5.82
N TYR A 199 3.83 0.55 5.50
CA TYR A 199 4.05 0.09 4.11
C TYR A 199 2.88 -0.73 3.55
N ILE A 200 1.70 -0.66 4.21
CA ILE A 200 0.45 -1.30 3.78
C ILE A 200 -0.47 -0.25 3.20
N HIS A 201 -1.08 -0.52 2.04
CA HIS A 201 -2.08 0.36 1.43
C HIS A 201 -3.31 0.51 2.31
N ASP A 202 -3.95 1.67 2.27
CA ASP A 202 -5.10 2.00 3.13
C ASP A 202 -6.25 1.01 3.00
N HIS A 203 -6.55 0.55 1.80
CA HIS A 203 -7.64 -0.41 1.55
C HIS A 203 -7.35 -1.82 2.12
N GLU A 204 -6.11 -2.15 2.44
CA GLU A 204 -5.70 -3.41 3.08
C GLU A 204 -5.71 -3.34 4.62
N LEU A 205 -5.80 -2.15 5.19
CA LEU A 205 -5.90 -1.99 6.64
C LEU A 205 -7.13 -2.69 7.22
N PRO A 206 -7.08 -3.21 8.44
CA PRO A 206 -8.24 -3.82 9.09
C PRO A 206 -9.33 -2.83 9.51
N PHE A 207 -9.04 -1.52 9.49
CA PHE A 207 -9.89 -0.40 9.85
C PHE A 207 -9.90 0.66 8.74
N VAL A 208 -10.77 1.69 8.85
CA VAL A 208 -10.96 2.68 7.78
C VAL A 208 -9.84 3.72 7.73
N ASN A 209 -9.46 4.27 8.88
CA ASN A 209 -8.46 5.33 8.95
C ASN A 209 -7.14 4.79 9.46
N ARG A 210 -6.03 5.27 8.94
CA ARG A 210 -4.69 4.96 9.44
C ARG A 210 -4.56 5.39 10.90
N PRO A 211 -3.80 4.68 11.76
CA PRO A 211 -3.56 5.10 13.14
C PRO A 211 -2.94 6.49 13.24
N LEU A 212 -3.42 7.29 14.21
CA LEU A 212 -3.00 8.68 14.41
C LEU A 212 -1.49 8.85 14.59
N ALA A 213 -0.83 7.88 15.23
CA ALA A 213 0.61 7.93 15.43
C ALA A 213 1.39 7.81 14.11
N ILE A 214 0.89 7.01 13.15
CA ILE A 214 1.48 6.89 11.82
C ILE A 214 1.25 8.18 11.04
N ASP A 215 0.03 8.72 11.04
CA ASP A 215 -0.27 9.98 10.36
C ASP A 215 0.57 11.14 10.92
N GLN A 216 0.73 11.21 12.26
CA GLN A 216 1.47 12.30 12.91
C GLN A 216 2.99 12.23 12.67
N TYR A 217 3.58 11.02 12.67
CA TYR A 217 5.05 10.89 12.64
C TYR A 217 5.61 10.48 11.28
N ILE A 218 4.79 9.92 10.39
CA ILE A 218 5.19 9.49 9.06
C ILE A 218 4.46 10.28 7.97
N GLY A 219 3.22 10.73 8.25
CA GLY A 219 2.39 11.44 7.28
C GLY A 219 1.67 10.48 6.32
N GLY A 220 1.23 9.33 6.83
CA GLY A 220 0.51 8.31 6.06
C GLY A 220 1.35 7.09 5.68
N GLU A 221 1.30 6.69 4.43
CA GLU A 221 2.09 5.57 3.91
C GLU A 221 3.57 5.91 3.80
N SER A 222 4.45 4.94 4.05
CA SER A 222 5.92 5.12 4.05
C SER A 222 6.52 5.24 2.65
N ARG A 223 5.89 6.02 1.78
CA ARG A 223 6.31 6.21 0.38
C ARG A 223 7.67 6.86 0.29
N SER A 224 8.53 6.31 -0.57
CA SER A 224 9.88 6.82 -0.84
C SER A 224 10.28 6.61 -2.29
N ASP A 225 11.03 7.55 -2.86
CA ASP A 225 11.78 7.39 -4.10
C ASP A 225 13.23 7.05 -3.73
N GLY A 226 13.65 5.78 -3.93
CA GLY A 226 14.94 5.38 -3.41
C GLY A 226 15.37 3.94 -3.72
N LEU A 227 16.18 3.42 -2.82
CA LEU A 227 16.72 2.07 -2.84
C LEU A 227 16.44 1.39 -1.50
N GLN A 228 16.06 0.11 -1.53
CA GLN A 228 15.90 -0.72 -0.36
C GLN A 228 16.54 -2.08 -0.58
N LEU A 229 17.37 -2.51 0.36
CA LEU A 229 17.96 -3.83 0.41
C LEU A 229 17.29 -4.61 1.55
N ASN A 230 16.76 -5.77 1.22
CA ASN A 230 16.25 -6.74 2.19
C ASN A 230 17.18 -7.94 2.25
N TRP A 231 17.50 -8.40 3.45
CA TRP A 231 18.31 -9.58 3.71
C TRP A 231 17.59 -10.55 4.63
N LEU A 232 17.19 -11.68 4.07
CA LEU A 232 16.74 -12.81 4.88
C LEU A 232 17.97 -13.52 5.44
N LEU A 233 18.19 -13.38 6.75
CA LEU A 233 19.37 -13.92 7.42
C LEU A 233 19.41 -15.45 7.32
N PRO A 234 20.58 -16.06 7.08
CA PRO A 234 20.73 -17.51 6.94
C PRO A 234 20.79 -18.19 8.33
N VAL A 235 19.74 -18.03 9.12
CA VAL A 235 19.56 -18.64 10.45
C VAL A 235 18.31 -19.53 10.43
N GLU A 236 18.17 -20.44 11.39
CA GLU A 236 17.01 -21.33 11.47
C GLU A 236 15.70 -20.58 11.68
N GLN A 237 15.77 -19.51 12.49
CA GLN A 237 14.63 -18.62 12.74
C GLN A 237 14.46 -17.65 11.57
N TYR A 238 13.22 -17.37 11.18
CA TYR A 238 12.95 -16.30 10.22
C TYR A 238 13.40 -14.96 10.84
N VAL A 239 14.40 -14.34 10.25
CA VAL A 239 14.87 -12.99 10.60
C VAL A 239 15.14 -12.24 9.31
N SER A 240 14.41 -11.16 9.10
CA SER A 240 14.55 -10.26 7.96
C SER A 240 15.14 -8.93 8.41
N TRP A 241 16.17 -8.47 7.72
CA TRP A 241 16.76 -7.16 7.93
C TRP A 241 16.65 -6.32 6.65
N THR A 242 15.98 -5.19 6.77
CA THR A 242 15.80 -4.21 5.71
C THR A 242 16.61 -2.97 6.02
N VAL A 243 17.27 -2.42 4.99
CA VAL A 243 17.86 -1.09 5.02
C VAL A 243 17.49 -0.34 3.76
N GLY A 244 17.22 0.96 3.88
CA GLY A 244 16.83 1.77 2.72
C GLY A 244 17.32 3.20 2.81
N VAL A 245 17.32 3.84 1.66
CA VAL A 245 17.68 5.25 1.48
C VAL A 245 16.83 5.85 0.37
N GLY A 246 16.31 7.05 0.58
CA GLY A 246 15.48 7.74 -0.41
C GLY A 246 15.44 9.26 -0.19
N ASP A 247 14.91 9.97 -1.17
CA ASP A 247 14.82 11.43 -1.13
C ASP A 247 13.60 11.93 -0.35
N SER A 248 12.66 11.07 -0.05
CA SER A 248 11.47 11.33 0.75
C SER A 248 11.15 10.11 1.63
N PHE A 249 10.29 10.27 2.63
CA PHE A 249 9.74 9.17 3.41
C PHE A 249 8.39 9.57 4.03
N GLY A 250 7.33 8.88 3.62
CA GLY A 250 5.97 9.17 4.05
C GLY A 250 5.42 10.47 3.46
N GLY A 251 4.88 11.33 4.29
CA GLY A 251 4.33 12.63 3.91
C GLY A 251 5.36 13.69 3.56
N ASP A 252 6.66 13.42 3.77
CA ASP A 252 7.72 14.35 3.38
C ASP A 252 7.73 14.59 1.88
N SER A 253 7.95 15.83 1.50
CA SER A 253 8.23 16.17 0.11
C SER A 253 9.73 16.24 -0.15
N PRO A 254 10.20 15.90 -1.35
CA PRO A 254 11.58 16.17 -1.72
C PRO A 254 11.90 17.66 -1.59
N PRO A 255 13.16 18.05 -1.30
CA PRO A 255 13.53 19.45 -1.20
C PRO A 255 13.06 20.27 -2.38
N SER A 256 12.38 21.38 -2.12
CA SER A 256 11.68 22.18 -3.15
C SER A 256 12.57 23.20 -3.85
N ASP A 257 13.87 23.32 -3.48
CA ASP A 257 14.77 24.24 -4.17
C ASP A 257 15.15 23.71 -5.56
N PRO A 258 14.54 24.18 -6.64
CA PRO A 258 14.78 23.68 -7.99
C PRO A 258 16.16 24.09 -8.54
N GLY A 259 16.90 24.94 -7.84
CA GLY A 259 18.24 25.40 -8.22
C GLY A 259 19.36 24.93 -7.27
N GLY A 260 19.01 24.31 -6.16
CA GLY A 260 19.94 23.87 -5.13
C GLY A 260 20.62 22.55 -5.46
N PHE A 261 21.83 22.35 -4.92
CA PHE A 261 22.48 21.06 -4.91
C PHE A 261 21.94 20.23 -3.74
N ARG A 262 21.40 19.06 -4.04
CA ARG A 262 21.01 18.09 -3.03
C ARG A 262 22.23 17.40 -2.44
N SER A 263 22.27 17.31 -1.11
CA SER A 263 23.34 16.66 -0.38
C SER A 263 22.88 15.29 0.14
N ILE A 264 23.81 14.40 0.40
CA ILE A 264 23.50 13.07 0.93
C ILE A 264 22.90 13.13 2.35
N ASP A 265 23.16 14.19 3.09
CA ASP A 265 22.62 14.46 4.42
C ASP A 265 21.15 14.96 4.39
N GLU A 266 20.58 15.19 3.20
CA GLU A 266 19.17 15.49 3.01
C GLU A 266 18.33 14.24 2.69
N LEU A 267 18.95 13.07 2.61
CA LEU A 267 18.26 11.82 2.35
C LEU A 267 17.69 11.22 3.63
N ASN A 268 16.59 10.51 3.49
CA ASN A 268 16.02 9.67 4.51
C ASN A 268 16.71 8.30 4.50
N PHE A 269 17.09 7.82 5.67
CA PHE A 269 17.67 6.49 5.88
C PHE A 269 16.75 5.72 6.81
N TRP A 270 16.35 4.51 6.43
CA TRP A 270 15.53 3.66 7.30
C TRP A 270 16.10 2.26 7.42
N SER A 271 15.74 1.60 8.50
CA SER A 271 16.08 0.20 8.74
C SER A 271 14.99 -0.48 9.55
N ARG A 272 14.72 -1.75 9.25
CA ARG A 272 13.82 -2.61 10.00
C ARG A 272 14.44 -3.98 10.20
N LEU A 273 14.42 -4.47 11.43
CA LEU A 273 14.74 -5.85 11.77
C LEU A 273 13.45 -6.51 12.26
N SER A 274 13.02 -7.58 11.62
CA SER A 274 11.79 -8.28 11.98
C SER A 274 12.01 -9.78 12.09
N THR A 275 11.20 -10.40 12.93
CA THR A 275 11.19 -11.85 13.11
C THR A 275 9.76 -12.36 13.21
N TYR A 276 9.57 -13.60 12.76
CA TYR A 276 8.32 -14.32 12.78
C TYR A 276 8.57 -15.72 13.32
N PHE A 277 7.69 -16.21 14.21
CA PHE A 277 7.76 -17.56 14.71
C PHE A 277 6.40 -18.09 15.19
N ASP A 278 6.22 -19.39 15.14
CA ASP A 278 5.05 -20.07 15.65
C ASP A 278 5.25 -20.41 17.15
N LEU A 279 4.38 -19.87 18.01
CA LEU A 279 4.32 -20.29 19.41
C LEU A 279 3.72 -21.68 19.56
N THR A 280 2.70 -21.95 18.77
CA THR A 280 2.03 -23.24 18.62
C THR A 280 1.56 -23.37 17.17
N PRO A 281 1.08 -24.54 16.70
CA PRO A 281 0.54 -24.66 15.35
C PRO A 281 -0.57 -23.65 15.00
N ASP A 282 -1.29 -23.12 16.00
CA ASP A 282 -2.40 -22.19 15.82
C ASP A 282 -2.06 -20.74 16.17
N TRP A 283 -0.94 -20.49 16.85
CA TRP A 283 -0.53 -19.16 17.33
C TRP A 283 0.79 -18.73 16.72
N GLN A 284 0.78 -17.55 16.15
CA GLN A 284 1.93 -16.94 15.46
C GLN A 284 2.26 -15.59 16.07
N VAL A 285 3.56 -15.32 16.19
CA VAL A 285 4.07 -14.01 16.62
C VAL A 285 4.93 -13.42 15.52
N GLU A 286 4.73 -12.15 15.26
CA GLU A 286 5.62 -11.31 14.47
C GLU A 286 5.99 -10.09 15.30
N THR A 287 7.26 -9.69 15.26
CA THR A 287 7.73 -8.49 15.94
C THR A 287 8.85 -7.86 15.13
N GLY A 288 8.97 -6.53 15.23
CA GLY A 288 10.00 -5.78 14.54
C GLY A 288 10.46 -4.56 15.32
N VAL A 289 11.66 -4.14 14.99
CA VAL A 289 12.25 -2.87 15.45
C VAL A 289 12.63 -2.07 14.22
N SER A 290 12.22 -0.81 14.17
CA SER A 290 12.44 0.07 13.03
C SER A 290 13.09 1.38 13.46
N GLY A 291 13.86 1.97 12.58
CA GLY A 291 14.45 3.30 12.76
C GLY A 291 14.44 4.08 11.45
N LEU A 292 14.14 5.37 11.54
CA LEU A 292 14.20 6.34 10.46
C LEU A 292 15.06 7.51 10.91
N PHE A 293 15.94 7.97 10.05
CA PHE A 293 16.82 9.09 10.29
C PHE A 293 16.96 9.96 9.04
N ASN A 294 16.72 11.27 9.19
CA ASN A 294 17.06 12.28 8.21
C ASN A 294 17.92 13.35 8.91
N PRO A 295 19.22 13.46 8.56
CA PRO A 295 20.14 14.39 9.21
C PRO A 295 19.79 15.85 8.99
N ARG A 296 19.11 16.17 7.88
CA ARG A 296 18.78 17.55 7.51
C ARG A 296 17.53 17.63 6.64
N THR A 297 16.40 17.87 7.28
CA THR A 297 15.12 18.13 6.62
C THR A 297 15.04 19.61 6.21
N ASN A 298 15.49 20.01 5.06
CA ASN A 298 15.44 21.44 4.65
C ASN A 298 14.09 21.80 4.05
N ASP A 299 13.32 22.64 4.75
CA ASP A 299 12.08 23.29 4.26
C ASP A 299 11.23 22.44 3.31
N ARG A 300 11.01 21.20 3.71
CA ARG A 300 10.23 20.24 2.95
C ARG A 300 8.78 20.44 3.31
N GLY A 301 7.89 20.85 2.66
CA GLY A 301 6.46 20.96 2.98
C GLY A 301 5.89 19.76 3.77
N GLY A 302 4.62 19.73 3.96
CA GLY A 302 3.92 18.62 4.60
C GLY A 302 4.05 18.62 6.14
N ILE A 303 4.57 17.52 6.70
CA ILE A 303 4.71 17.36 8.16
C ILE A 303 5.84 18.19 8.78
N ASP A 304 6.70 18.77 7.98
CA ASP A 304 7.87 19.51 8.45
C ASP A 304 7.51 20.84 9.13
N ALA A 305 6.44 21.49 8.68
CA ALA A 305 5.95 22.73 9.25
C ALA A 305 4.95 22.43 10.38
N GLN A 306 5.32 22.73 11.61
CA GLN A 306 4.56 22.43 12.81
C GLN A 306 4.29 23.70 13.64
N THR A 307 3.37 23.59 14.59
CA THR A 307 3.15 24.63 15.60
C THR A 307 3.52 24.13 16.97
N GLY A 308 4.52 24.72 17.56
CA GLY A 308 5.00 24.41 18.89
C GLY A 308 4.19 25.07 20.02
N PRO A 309 4.61 24.86 21.29
CA PRO A 309 3.97 25.48 22.44
C PRO A 309 3.90 27.00 22.33
N GLY A 310 2.73 27.54 22.68
CA GLY A 310 2.49 28.98 22.58
C GLY A 310 2.19 29.49 21.18
N GLY A 311 1.99 28.63 20.19
CA GLY A 311 1.69 29.01 18.82
C GLY A 311 2.93 29.36 17.98
N VAL A 312 4.13 29.04 18.47
CA VAL A 312 5.39 29.36 17.79
C VAL A 312 5.53 28.49 16.53
N PRO A 313 5.72 29.08 15.34
CA PRO A 313 6.05 28.34 14.14
C PRO A 313 7.35 27.56 14.31
N MET A 314 7.36 26.32 13.87
CA MET A 314 8.52 25.43 13.96
C MET A 314 8.68 24.67 12.65
N THR A 315 9.90 24.65 12.11
CA THR A 315 10.27 23.86 10.93
C THR A 315 11.17 22.73 11.34
N GLU A 316 10.86 21.51 10.91
CA GLU A 316 11.69 20.35 11.20
C GLU A 316 13.05 20.48 10.51
N HIS A 317 14.12 20.27 11.27
CA HIS A 317 15.49 20.39 10.77
C HIS A 317 16.25 19.07 10.78
N GLU A 318 15.92 18.17 11.70
CA GLU A 318 16.47 16.82 11.78
C GLU A 318 15.39 15.89 12.29
N ARG A 319 15.20 14.77 11.62
CA ARG A 319 14.15 13.79 11.94
C ARG A 319 14.76 12.49 12.44
N ARG A 320 14.27 12.02 13.56
CA ARG A 320 14.60 10.72 14.14
C ARG A 320 13.33 10.04 14.61
N LEU A 321 13.07 8.84 14.11
CA LEU A 321 11.92 8.06 14.51
C LEU A 321 12.34 6.63 14.80
N GLY A 322 11.93 6.10 15.95
CA GLY A 322 12.07 4.71 16.34
C GLY A 322 10.72 4.04 16.43
N GLY A 323 10.61 2.79 15.99
CA GLY A 323 9.40 1.98 16.05
C GLY A 323 9.66 0.61 16.67
N LEU A 324 8.70 0.11 17.44
CA LEU A 324 8.65 -1.25 17.96
C LEU A 324 7.25 -1.80 17.70
N ASP A 325 7.15 -2.83 16.87
CA ASP A 325 5.90 -3.47 16.52
C ASP A 325 5.80 -4.91 17.02
N PHE A 326 4.58 -5.32 17.34
CA PHE A 326 4.24 -6.66 17.78
C PHE A 326 2.89 -7.05 17.22
N GLN A 327 2.79 -8.27 16.66
CA GLN A 327 1.54 -8.86 16.21
C GLN A 327 1.43 -10.30 16.69
N LEU A 328 0.30 -10.62 17.33
CA LEU A 328 -0.08 -11.98 17.73
C LEU A 328 -1.29 -12.41 16.90
N ARG A 329 -1.17 -13.54 16.20
CA ARG A 329 -2.26 -14.11 15.40
C ARG A 329 -2.64 -15.50 15.88
N TYR A 330 -3.95 -15.72 16.01
CA TYR A 330 -4.54 -17.03 16.18
C TYR A 330 -5.23 -17.45 14.89
N ILE A 331 -4.77 -18.53 14.27
CA ILE A 331 -5.32 -19.09 13.01
C ILE A 331 -5.40 -20.61 13.20
N PRO A 332 -6.58 -21.16 13.54
CA PRO A 332 -6.71 -22.60 13.80
C PRO A 332 -6.48 -23.42 12.53
N LEU A 333 -5.56 -24.38 12.59
CA LEU A 333 -5.22 -25.28 11.49
C LEU A 333 -6.28 -26.38 11.26
N ARG A 334 -7.02 -26.74 12.31
CA ARG A 334 -8.10 -27.73 12.26
C ARG A 334 -9.42 -27.00 12.36
N ASP A 335 -10.46 -27.57 12.68
CA ASP A 335 -11.82 -27.06 12.81
C ASP A 335 -11.99 -25.53 12.78
N ASN A 336 -12.96 -25.06 11.98
CA ASN A 336 -13.25 -23.61 11.87
C ASN A 336 -12.08 -22.74 11.35
N GLN A 337 -11.33 -23.20 10.37
CA GLN A 337 -10.20 -22.49 9.75
C GLN A 337 -10.50 -21.07 9.24
N PHE A 338 -11.78 -20.70 9.13
CA PHE A 338 -12.19 -19.34 8.81
C PHE A 338 -12.14 -18.39 10.02
N ARG A 339 -11.99 -18.88 11.24
CA ARG A 339 -11.88 -18.05 12.45
C ARG A 339 -10.44 -17.60 12.62
N SER A 340 -10.27 -16.35 12.98
CA SER A 340 -8.96 -15.83 13.34
C SER A 340 -9.09 -14.69 14.34
N LEU A 341 -8.07 -14.54 15.16
CA LEU A 341 -7.90 -13.39 16.05
C LEU A 341 -6.52 -12.79 15.75
N THR A 342 -6.49 -11.49 15.51
CA THR A 342 -5.25 -10.73 15.32
C THR A 342 -5.21 -9.61 16.34
N TRP A 343 -4.17 -9.57 17.14
CA TRP A 343 -3.83 -8.43 17.98
C TRP A 343 -2.53 -7.83 17.48
N GLY A 344 -2.55 -6.56 17.12
CA GLY A 344 -1.36 -5.81 16.70
C GLY A 344 -1.21 -4.56 17.54
N THR A 345 0.03 -4.19 17.83
CA THR A 345 0.38 -2.95 18.52
C THR A 345 1.72 -2.45 18.01
N GLU A 346 1.85 -1.14 17.97
CA GLU A 346 3.11 -0.47 17.63
C GLU A 346 3.31 0.73 18.54
N LEU A 347 4.56 0.91 18.91
CA LEU A 347 5.06 2.02 19.71
C LEU A 347 6.00 2.82 18.84
N LEU A 348 5.76 4.11 18.71
CA LEU A 348 6.57 5.04 17.93
C LEU A 348 7.13 6.11 18.86
N TYR A 349 8.41 6.43 18.69
CA TYR A 349 9.08 7.51 19.41
C TYR A 349 9.81 8.41 18.43
N SER A 350 9.37 9.66 18.36
CA SER A 350 9.97 10.72 17.56
C SER A 350 10.86 11.59 18.43
N ASP A 351 12.10 11.85 18.02
CA ASP A 351 13.04 12.78 18.65
C ASP A 351 13.57 13.74 17.58
N ASN A 352 12.73 14.70 17.21
CA ASN A 352 13.01 15.61 16.11
C ASN A 352 13.64 16.92 16.62
N ARG A 353 14.46 17.51 15.78
CA ARG A 353 15.02 18.84 16.01
C ARG A 353 14.32 19.84 15.09
N TYR A 354 13.84 20.92 15.66
CA TYR A 354 13.13 21.99 14.97
C TYR A 354 13.92 23.30 15.04
N LEU A 355 13.78 24.12 14.01
CA LEU A 355 14.08 25.53 14.05
C LEU A 355 12.77 26.27 14.43
N ALA A 356 12.74 26.86 15.61
CA ALA A 356 11.62 27.63 16.11
C ALA A 356 11.82 29.10 15.77
N ASP A 357 10.80 29.72 15.23
CA ASP A 357 10.77 31.13 14.82
C ASP A 357 9.65 31.85 15.61
N PRO A 358 9.99 32.58 16.71
CA PRO A 358 8.99 33.12 17.63
C PRO A 358 8.02 34.13 17.04
N ASP A 359 8.43 34.92 16.08
CA ASP A 359 7.60 35.95 15.45
C ASP A 359 7.13 35.57 14.04
N GLY A 360 7.63 34.46 13.47
CA GLY A 360 7.29 33.98 12.14
C GLY A 360 7.94 34.77 11.01
N THR A 361 9.05 35.48 11.30
CA THR A 361 9.81 36.28 10.31
C THR A 361 11.15 35.59 10.03
N PRO A 362 11.27 34.70 9.02
CA PRO A 362 12.46 33.92 8.79
C PRO A 362 13.72 34.76 8.56
N GLY A 363 14.82 34.45 9.25
CA GLY A 363 16.14 35.04 9.02
C GLY A 363 16.38 36.35 9.68
N ASP A 364 15.58 36.78 10.65
CA ASP A 364 15.77 38.01 11.42
C ASP A 364 16.69 37.85 12.64
N GLY A 365 17.03 36.58 12.98
CA GLY A 365 18.04 36.23 13.98
C GLY A 365 17.47 35.93 15.37
N ASP A 366 16.16 35.78 15.53
CA ASP A 366 15.52 35.36 16.77
C ASP A 366 15.21 33.85 16.80
N GLU A 367 15.46 33.15 15.69
CA GLU A 367 15.27 31.72 15.57
C GLU A 367 16.20 30.91 16.50
N PHE A 368 15.69 29.82 17.04
CA PHE A 368 16.46 28.94 17.90
C PHE A 368 16.16 27.46 17.66
N SER A 369 17.16 26.62 17.85
CA SER A 369 17.01 25.16 17.72
C SER A 369 16.31 24.59 18.96
N ARG A 370 15.28 23.75 18.74
CA ARG A 370 14.55 23.05 19.79
C ARG A 370 14.46 21.57 19.47
N SER A 371 14.78 20.70 20.42
CA SER A 371 14.51 19.25 20.31
C SER A 371 13.21 18.91 21.02
N VAL A 372 12.38 18.10 20.39
CA VAL A 372 11.11 17.61 20.94
C VAL A 372 11.06 16.10 20.83
N GLY A 373 10.90 15.43 21.98
CA GLY A 373 10.68 13.98 22.05
C GLY A 373 9.21 13.70 22.27
N SER A 374 8.57 12.99 21.33
CA SER A 374 7.15 12.67 21.34
C SER A 374 6.91 11.18 21.19
N PHE A 375 5.89 10.67 21.87
CA PHE A 375 5.51 9.27 21.87
C PHE A 375 4.12 9.07 21.27
N GLY A 376 4.00 8.04 20.43
CA GLY A 376 2.75 7.60 19.86
C GLY A 376 2.62 6.09 19.93
N MET A 377 1.41 5.60 19.99
CA MET A 377 1.12 4.18 19.91
C MET A 377 -0.26 3.93 19.35
N TYR A 378 -0.41 2.77 18.74
CA TYR A 378 -1.72 2.20 18.47
C TYR A 378 -1.77 0.74 18.89
N SER A 379 -3.00 0.26 19.15
CA SER A 379 -3.25 -1.15 19.42
C SER A 379 -4.60 -1.54 18.84
N TYR A 380 -4.65 -2.64 18.11
CA TYR A 380 -5.89 -3.12 17.52
C TYR A 380 -6.11 -4.60 17.76
N LEU A 381 -7.38 -4.96 17.86
CA LEU A 381 -7.83 -6.33 17.93
C LEU A 381 -8.86 -6.58 16.84
N THR A 382 -8.63 -7.57 15.99
CA THR A 382 -9.56 -8.00 14.94
C THR A 382 -9.96 -9.45 15.19
N TRP A 383 -11.23 -9.72 15.33
CA TRP A 383 -11.77 -11.06 15.48
C TRP A 383 -12.66 -11.43 14.29
N LYS A 384 -12.21 -12.39 13.48
CA LYS A 384 -12.99 -13.00 12.42
C LYS A 384 -13.74 -14.20 13.01
N PHE A 385 -15.03 -14.05 13.21
CA PHE A 385 -15.87 -15.05 13.87
C PHE A 385 -16.73 -15.85 12.88
N HIS A 386 -16.83 -15.37 11.63
CA HIS A 386 -17.57 -16.00 10.54
C HIS A 386 -16.79 -15.86 9.24
N ARG A 387 -17.12 -16.67 8.23
CA ARG A 387 -16.44 -16.61 6.91
C ARG A 387 -16.46 -15.22 6.30
N GLN A 388 -17.53 -14.48 6.49
CA GLN A 388 -17.77 -13.16 5.91
C GLN A 388 -17.71 -12.02 6.93
N TRP A 389 -17.68 -12.32 8.24
CA TRP A 389 -17.80 -11.29 9.26
C TRP A 389 -16.59 -11.26 10.19
N SER A 390 -16.12 -10.07 10.40
CA SER A 390 -15.16 -9.75 11.46
C SER A 390 -15.57 -8.49 12.18
N ALA A 391 -15.12 -8.35 13.42
CA ALA A 391 -15.27 -7.14 14.22
C ALA A 391 -13.95 -6.84 14.91
N GLY A 392 -13.73 -5.59 15.23
CA GLY A 392 -12.50 -5.18 15.88
C GLY A 392 -12.62 -3.86 16.59
N PHE A 393 -11.50 -3.48 17.17
CA PHE A 393 -11.35 -2.24 17.90
C PHE A 393 -9.92 -1.73 17.71
N LEU A 394 -9.78 -0.44 17.39
CA LEU A 394 -8.51 0.27 17.33
C LEU A 394 -8.49 1.31 18.45
N PHE A 395 -7.39 1.38 19.15
CA PHE A 395 -7.05 2.41 20.12
C PHE A 395 -5.80 3.17 19.65
N ASP A 396 -5.86 4.48 19.69
CA ASP A 396 -4.76 5.38 19.36
C ASP A 396 -4.43 6.29 20.54
N TYR A 397 -3.14 6.53 20.70
CA TYR A 397 -2.56 7.55 21.56
C TYR A 397 -1.43 8.22 20.79
N VAL A 398 -1.44 9.54 20.73
CA VAL A 398 -0.37 10.28 20.06
C VAL A 398 -0.11 11.62 20.76
N GLN A 399 1.16 11.93 20.95
CA GLN A 399 1.65 13.26 21.27
C GLN A 399 1.96 14.00 19.97
N ASN A 400 1.69 15.30 19.93
CA ASN A 400 2.06 16.12 18.77
C ASN A 400 3.58 16.12 18.57
N ALA A 401 4.06 15.95 17.34
CA ALA A 401 5.48 15.84 17.03
C ALA A 401 6.30 17.07 17.44
N ALA A 402 5.69 18.27 17.44
CA ALA A 402 6.33 19.53 17.81
C ALA A 402 5.95 20.02 19.22
N ASN A 403 5.05 19.33 19.92
CA ASN A 403 4.58 19.68 21.25
C ASN A 403 4.20 18.42 22.04
N GLU A 404 5.13 17.90 22.79
CA GLU A 404 4.97 16.66 23.59
C GLU A 404 3.87 16.73 24.66
N HIS A 405 3.39 17.93 24.96
CA HIS A 405 2.31 18.14 25.94
C HIS A 405 0.91 18.07 25.31
N ASP A 406 0.82 18.15 23.98
CA ASP A 406 -0.44 18.08 23.25
C ASP A 406 -0.71 16.61 22.87
N VAL A 407 -1.71 16.01 23.51
CA VAL A 407 -2.03 14.59 23.42
C VAL A 407 -3.39 14.39 22.78
N THR A 408 -3.48 13.44 21.86
CA THR A 408 -4.75 13.01 21.27
C THR A 408 -4.97 11.51 21.48
N TYR A 409 -6.18 11.15 21.86
CA TYR A 409 -6.68 9.78 21.95
C TYR A 409 -7.74 9.52 20.90
N ALA A 410 -7.79 8.30 20.36
CA ALA A 410 -8.94 7.87 19.58
C ALA A 410 -9.34 6.44 19.87
N TYR A 411 -10.65 6.16 19.73
CA TYR A 411 -11.29 4.88 19.98
C TYR A 411 -12.17 4.51 18.80
N SER A 412 -11.84 3.43 18.10
CA SER A 412 -12.48 3.09 16.83
C SER A 412 -12.95 1.63 16.80
N PRO A 413 -14.16 1.30 17.33
CA PRO A 413 -14.80 0.03 17.05
C PRO A 413 -15.20 -0.06 15.58
N TYR A 414 -15.04 -1.25 14.98
CA TYR A 414 -15.40 -1.50 13.60
C TYR A 414 -15.96 -2.89 13.37
N VAL A 415 -16.75 -3.04 12.30
CA VAL A 415 -17.24 -4.31 11.80
C VAL A 415 -17.08 -4.36 10.30
N THR A 416 -16.62 -5.51 9.77
CA THR A 416 -16.41 -5.73 8.34
C THR A 416 -17.28 -6.90 7.88
N TRP A 417 -17.97 -6.68 6.77
CA TRP A 417 -18.68 -7.70 6.03
C TRP A 417 -18.01 -7.92 4.66
N ALA A 418 -17.28 -9.01 4.54
CA ALA A 418 -16.69 -9.45 3.28
C ALA A 418 -17.74 -10.24 2.50
N LEU A 419 -18.42 -9.60 1.54
CA LEU A 419 -19.38 -10.26 0.67
C LEU A 419 -18.70 -11.38 -0.12
N SER A 420 -17.48 -11.11 -0.58
CA SER A 420 -16.61 -12.03 -1.29
C SER A 420 -15.14 -11.68 -1.02
N HIS A 421 -14.21 -12.37 -1.65
CA HIS A 421 -12.79 -11.99 -1.65
C HIS A 421 -12.54 -10.64 -2.35
N TRP A 422 -13.46 -10.23 -3.23
CA TRP A 422 -13.33 -9.07 -4.11
C TRP A 422 -14.18 -7.87 -3.70
N ASN A 423 -14.94 -7.99 -2.62
CA ASN A 423 -15.91 -6.96 -2.25
C ASN A 423 -16.19 -7.00 -0.75
N GLN A 424 -15.95 -5.88 -0.07
CA GLN A 424 -16.17 -5.74 1.36
C GLN A 424 -16.82 -4.41 1.72
N LEU A 425 -17.63 -4.44 2.77
CA LEU A 425 -18.15 -3.26 3.45
C LEU A 425 -17.62 -3.25 4.88
N ARG A 426 -17.16 -2.08 5.34
CA ARG A 426 -16.70 -1.88 6.72
C ARG A 426 -17.42 -0.67 7.31
N LEU A 427 -17.98 -0.83 8.50
CA LEU A 427 -18.54 0.25 9.30
C LEU A 427 -17.60 0.48 10.48
N GLN A 428 -17.21 1.73 10.71
CA GLN A 428 -16.37 2.17 11.81
C GLN A 428 -16.97 3.40 12.46
N TYR A 429 -16.98 3.44 13.79
CA TYR A 429 -17.18 4.65 14.57
C TYR A 429 -15.82 5.07 15.13
N THR A 430 -15.52 6.36 15.14
CA THR A 430 -14.31 6.91 15.75
C THR A 430 -14.67 8.07 16.66
N HIS A 431 -14.25 7.97 17.92
CA HIS A 431 -14.28 9.06 18.89
C HIS A 431 -12.86 9.58 19.06
N THR A 432 -12.63 10.83 18.69
CA THR A 432 -11.33 11.49 18.80
C THR A 432 -11.39 12.55 19.90
N GLN A 433 -10.49 12.45 20.86
CA GLN A 433 -10.37 13.35 22.01
C GLN A 433 -8.99 14.01 22.02
N PRO A 434 -8.84 15.20 21.44
CA PRO A 434 -7.60 15.98 21.55
C PRO A 434 -7.46 16.61 22.94
N ASP A 435 -6.24 16.99 23.31
CA ASP A 435 -5.98 17.80 24.50
C ASP A 435 -6.67 19.15 24.39
N ALA A 436 -7.15 19.68 25.52
CA ALA A 436 -7.79 20.99 25.55
C ALA A 436 -6.86 22.15 25.16
N ALA A 437 -5.55 21.97 25.32
CA ALA A 437 -4.55 22.97 24.97
C ALA A 437 -4.32 23.09 23.45
N SER A 438 -4.68 22.06 22.67
CA SER A 438 -4.57 22.08 21.20
C SER A 438 -5.53 23.07 20.54
N GLY A 439 -6.60 23.47 21.25
CA GLY A 439 -7.69 24.26 20.69
C GLY A 439 -8.66 23.46 19.81
N LEU A 440 -8.37 22.21 19.54
CA LEU A 440 -9.22 21.30 18.79
C LEU A 440 -10.37 20.78 19.66
N LYS A 441 -11.45 20.35 19.04
CA LYS A 441 -12.63 19.84 19.74
C LYS A 441 -12.76 18.33 19.58
N ILE A 442 -13.40 17.72 20.57
CA ILE A 442 -13.83 16.32 20.49
C ILE A 442 -14.69 16.12 19.24
N ASP A 443 -14.38 15.09 18.48
CA ASP A 443 -15.09 14.70 17.27
C ASP A 443 -15.59 13.28 17.35
N ASP A 444 -16.83 13.08 16.88
CA ASP A 444 -17.47 11.78 16.71
C ASP A 444 -17.73 11.58 15.22
N ALA A 445 -17.16 10.54 14.66
CA ALA A 445 -17.27 10.23 13.25
C ALA A 445 -17.76 8.80 13.02
N VAL A 446 -18.58 8.63 12.00
CA VAL A 446 -19.01 7.32 11.50
C VAL A 446 -18.56 7.21 10.04
N TYR A 447 -17.90 6.12 9.72
CA TYR A 447 -17.41 5.82 8.38
C TYR A 447 -18.02 4.51 7.88
N MET A 448 -18.44 4.48 6.62
CA MET A 448 -18.74 3.27 5.89
C MET A 448 -17.83 3.21 4.67
N GLN A 449 -16.89 2.27 4.67
CA GLN A 449 -15.98 2.00 3.58
C GLN A 449 -16.57 0.90 2.70
N TRP A 450 -16.60 1.15 1.39
CA TRP A 450 -16.88 0.13 0.40
C TRP A 450 -15.64 -0.07 -0.45
N ALA A 451 -14.96 -1.22 -0.27
CA ALA A 451 -13.79 -1.58 -1.04
C ALA A 451 -14.10 -2.74 -1.99
N TRP A 452 -13.59 -2.64 -3.22
CA TRP A 452 -13.77 -3.64 -4.26
C TRP A 452 -12.50 -3.83 -5.08
N ILE A 453 -12.31 -5.05 -5.61
CA ILE A 453 -11.13 -5.44 -6.37
C ILE A 453 -11.57 -6.08 -7.69
N ILE A 454 -10.93 -5.75 -8.80
CA ILE A 454 -11.11 -6.36 -10.12
C ILE A 454 -9.74 -6.85 -10.61
N GLY A 455 -9.67 -8.10 -11.07
CA GLY A 455 -8.46 -8.68 -11.64
C GLY A 455 -7.46 -9.15 -10.60
N ALA A 456 -6.19 -9.19 -10.98
CA ALA A 456 -5.11 -9.63 -10.09
C ALA A 456 -4.60 -8.44 -9.28
N HIS A 457 -4.77 -8.51 -7.97
CA HIS A 457 -4.27 -7.53 -7.05
C HIS A 457 -2.97 -8.05 -6.42
N SER A 458 -1.85 -7.40 -6.69
CA SER A 458 -0.56 -7.79 -6.14
C SER A 458 0.24 -6.53 -5.77
N HIS A 459 0.46 -6.35 -4.49
CA HIS A 459 1.40 -5.35 -3.99
C HIS A 459 2.76 -6.02 -3.72
N GLY A 460 3.83 -5.48 -4.24
CA GLY A 460 5.22 -5.83 -4.13
C GLY A 460 5.60 -6.95 -3.11
N TRP A 461 6.16 -6.57 -1.98
CA TRP A 461 6.65 -7.48 -0.94
C TRP A 461 5.59 -8.07 -0.03
N GLN A 462 4.40 -7.52 0.02
CA GLN A 462 3.36 -7.88 0.99
C GLN A 462 2.77 -9.29 0.78
N GLN A 463 3.12 -9.95 -0.31
CA GLN A 463 2.67 -11.32 -0.63
C GLN A 463 3.56 -12.43 -0.07
N ARG A 464 4.42 -12.16 0.89
CA ARG A 464 5.20 -13.18 1.58
C ARG A 464 4.51 -13.78 2.78
#